data_229e6cdd0651dbe071abf7ce409996f9
#
_entry.id   229e6cdd0651dbe071abf7ce409996f9
#
_cell.length_a   1.000
_cell.length_b   1.000
_cell.length_c   1.000
_cell.angle_alpha   90.00
_cell.angle_beta   90.00
_cell.angle_gamma   90.00
#
_symmetry.space_group_name_H-M   'P 1'
#
loop_
_entity.id
_entity.type
_entity.pdbx_description
1 polymer ?
#
loop_
_entity_poly.entity_id
_entity_poly.type
_entity_poly.pdbx_seq_one_letter_code
_entity_poly.pdbx_strand_id
1 'polypeptide(L)'
;MAAMNTADIGFEKEIWKAADKMRGNIDASEYKSVVLGLIFLKYISDKFEAKYQQLVAEGEGFEEDKDEYLSNKNEKGSYDPVFYVPAEARWEAIAIHAHSPEIGTIIDNAMRAIEKENKRLKDILPKNFARPELDKRRLGEVVDLFTNIRMHEHGDSKDILGRAYEYCLSKFAEAEGKLAGEFYTPACIVKTLVNVLQPYKGRVYDPCCGSGGMFVQSAQFIESHSGNINNISVYGQDSNPTTWKMAQMNLAIRGIEADLGRYNADTFFNDCHPTLKADFVMANPPFNLSDWGADKLADDVRWKYGTPPNGNANFAWIQHIIHHLAPTGRAGVVLANGSLSSQSGGEGEIRRRLVEADLVDCIVAMPPQLFYTTQIPVSIWFFNKDKKQKGKTLFIDARNLGTMVTRKLRELTDSDAVDLLSLIHISEPTRRTPIS
;
A
#
# COMPACT_ATOMS: atom_id res chain seq x y z
N MET A 1 -26.79 12.29 11.94
CA MET A 1 -26.72 10.89 11.45
C MET A 1 -25.25 10.56 11.39
N ALA A 2 -24.79 9.59 12.18
CA ALA A 2 -23.38 9.18 12.17
C ALA A 2 -23.06 8.66 10.77
N ALA A 3 -22.03 9.20 10.15
CA ALA A 3 -21.50 8.70 8.90
C ALA A 3 -21.17 7.22 9.11
N MET A 4 -21.86 6.33 8.41
CA MET A 4 -21.51 4.91 8.38
C MET A 4 -20.08 4.83 7.88
N ASN A 5 -19.20 4.35 8.75
CA ASN A 5 -17.86 3.95 8.37
C ASN A 5 -18.03 2.85 7.32
N THR A 6 -17.73 3.15 6.05
CA THR A 6 -17.93 2.26 4.90
C THR A 6 -17.05 0.99 4.96
N ALA A 7 -16.30 0.81 6.05
CA ALA A 7 -15.43 -0.32 6.33
C ALA A 7 -16.10 -1.47 7.10
N ASP A 8 -17.36 -1.38 7.50
CA ASP A 8 -17.99 -2.40 8.37
C ASP A 8 -18.91 -3.33 7.57
N ILE A 9 -18.30 -4.12 6.71
CA ILE A 9 -18.99 -5.23 6.06
C ILE A 9 -18.83 -6.47 6.98
N GLY A 10 -19.94 -7.14 7.29
CA GLY A 10 -19.94 -8.21 8.30
C GLY A 10 -18.98 -9.36 8.00
N PHE A 11 -18.69 -9.66 6.72
CA PHE A 11 -17.83 -10.77 6.31
C PHE A 11 -16.33 -10.54 6.59
N GLU A 12 -15.86 -9.28 6.61
CA GLU A 12 -14.45 -8.95 6.93
C GLU A 12 -14.10 -9.40 8.35
N LYS A 13 -15.04 -9.23 9.27
CA LYS A 13 -14.91 -9.74 10.65
C LYS A 13 -14.93 -11.26 10.72
N GLU A 14 -15.67 -11.92 9.84
CA GLU A 14 -15.70 -13.38 9.76
C GLU A 14 -14.40 -13.92 9.20
N ILE A 15 -13.87 -13.34 8.14
CA ILE A 15 -12.53 -13.65 7.61
C ILE A 15 -11.47 -13.51 8.71
N TRP A 16 -11.49 -12.38 9.42
CA TRP A 16 -10.54 -12.15 10.51
C TRP A 16 -10.67 -13.17 11.64
N LYS A 17 -11.89 -13.50 12.07
CA LYS A 17 -12.12 -14.53 13.12
C LYS A 17 -11.59 -15.90 12.71
N ALA A 18 -11.73 -16.25 11.44
CA ALA A 18 -11.20 -17.51 10.94
C ALA A 18 -9.68 -17.47 10.85
N ALA A 19 -9.17 -16.38 10.34
CA ALA A 19 -7.75 -16.12 10.31
C ALA A 19 -7.15 -16.22 11.72
N ASP A 20 -7.73 -15.57 12.72
CA ASP A 20 -7.25 -15.57 14.12
C ASP A 20 -7.25 -16.96 14.75
N LYS A 21 -8.14 -17.87 14.32
CA LYS A 21 -8.12 -19.28 14.75
C LYS A 21 -6.85 -20.03 14.30
N MET A 22 -6.23 -19.63 13.19
CA MET A 22 -4.97 -20.24 12.73
C MET A 22 -3.74 -19.78 13.52
N ARG A 23 -3.87 -18.75 14.33
CA ARG A 23 -2.75 -18.08 14.99
C ARG A 23 -1.88 -18.97 15.90
N GLY A 24 -2.29 -20.09 16.34
CA GLY A 24 -1.56 -21.12 17.09
C GLY A 24 -0.13 -20.78 17.53
N ASN A 25 0.84 -21.67 17.21
CA ASN A 25 2.27 -21.52 17.51
C ASN A 25 3.10 -20.96 16.33
N ILE A 26 2.47 -20.27 15.37
CA ILE A 26 3.12 -19.77 14.18
C ILE A 26 3.56 -18.33 14.41
N ASP A 27 4.72 -17.96 13.91
CA ASP A 27 5.19 -16.56 13.90
C ASP A 27 4.19 -15.65 13.18
N ALA A 28 4.02 -14.44 13.71
CA ALA A 28 3.02 -13.51 13.21
C ALA A 28 3.24 -13.14 11.72
N SER A 29 4.49 -13.03 11.27
CA SER A 29 4.83 -12.70 9.88
C SER A 29 4.44 -13.81 8.91
N GLU A 30 4.61 -15.06 9.33
CA GLU A 30 4.28 -16.24 8.54
C GLU A 30 2.78 -16.49 8.47
N TYR A 31 2.09 -16.26 9.59
CA TYR A 31 0.64 -16.35 9.67
C TYR A 31 -0.05 -15.34 8.72
N LYS A 32 0.45 -14.11 8.64
CA LYS A 32 -0.01 -13.11 7.67
C LYS A 32 0.05 -13.63 6.24
N SER A 33 1.21 -14.16 5.86
CA SER A 33 1.45 -14.68 4.51
C SER A 33 0.45 -15.77 4.14
N VAL A 34 0.12 -16.68 5.09
CA VAL A 34 -0.88 -17.74 4.90
C VAL A 34 -2.27 -17.16 4.67
N VAL A 35 -2.73 -16.28 5.55
CA VAL A 35 -4.09 -15.71 5.46
C VAL A 35 -4.26 -14.87 4.19
N LEU A 36 -3.33 -13.96 3.95
CA LEU A 36 -3.39 -13.08 2.77
C LEU A 36 -3.24 -13.87 1.48
N GLY A 37 -2.44 -14.96 1.49
CA GLY A 37 -2.32 -15.88 0.37
C GLY A 37 -3.62 -16.62 0.06
N LEU A 38 -4.35 -17.07 1.08
CA LEU A 38 -5.66 -17.70 0.89
C LEU A 38 -6.72 -16.74 0.36
N ILE A 39 -6.76 -15.51 0.90
CA ILE A 39 -7.65 -14.46 0.39
C ILE A 39 -7.35 -14.19 -1.08
N PHE A 40 -6.07 -14.06 -1.42
CA PHE A 40 -5.64 -13.85 -2.79
C PHE A 40 -6.04 -15.01 -3.72
N LEU A 41 -5.78 -16.25 -3.30
CA LEU A 41 -6.12 -17.45 -4.07
C LEU A 41 -7.63 -17.55 -4.32
N LYS A 42 -8.45 -17.33 -3.29
CA LYS A 42 -9.91 -17.30 -3.42
C LYS A 42 -10.36 -16.23 -4.42
N TYR A 43 -9.78 -15.03 -4.33
CA TYR A 43 -10.10 -13.93 -5.22
C TYR A 43 -9.80 -14.24 -6.68
N ILE A 44 -8.58 -14.68 -6.99
CA ILE A 44 -8.22 -14.94 -8.38
C ILE A 44 -9.02 -16.10 -8.96
N SER A 45 -9.32 -17.11 -8.14
CA SER A 45 -10.14 -18.24 -8.54
C SER A 45 -11.59 -17.84 -8.84
N ASP A 46 -12.21 -17.04 -7.96
CA ASP A 46 -13.59 -16.56 -8.17
C ASP A 46 -13.68 -15.64 -9.41
N LYS A 47 -12.70 -14.79 -9.59
CA LYS A 47 -12.66 -13.88 -10.74
C LYS A 47 -12.46 -14.65 -12.06
N PHE A 48 -11.60 -15.67 -12.04
CA PHE A 48 -11.42 -16.60 -13.15
C PHE A 48 -12.72 -17.32 -13.46
N GLU A 49 -13.37 -17.91 -12.44
CA GLU A 49 -14.61 -18.66 -12.63
C GLU A 49 -15.73 -17.80 -13.21
N ALA A 50 -15.88 -16.56 -12.75
CA ALA A 50 -16.86 -15.63 -13.30
C ALA A 50 -16.63 -15.37 -14.80
N LYS A 51 -15.37 -15.18 -15.22
CA LYS A 51 -15.02 -15.00 -16.63
C LYS A 51 -15.17 -16.30 -17.42
N TYR A 52 -14.79 -17.44 -16.83
CA TYR A 52 -14.96 -18.76 -17.41
C TYR A 52 -16.44 -19.02 -17.75
N GLN A 53 -17.34 -18.78 -16.79
CA GLN A 53 -18.78 -18.96 -17.01
C GLN A 53 -19.35 -18.01 -18.08
N GLN A 54 -18.80 -16.79 -18.17
CA GLN A 54 -19.16 -15.86 -19.25
C GLN A 54 -18.78 -16.44 -20.61
N LEU A 55 -17.53 -16.94 -20.78
CA LEU A 55 -17.05 -17.53 -22.02
C LEU A 55 -17.84 -18.79 -22.41
N VAL A 56 -18.18 -19.64 -21.43
CA VAL A 56 -19.06 -20.80 -21.64
C VAL A 56 -20.44 -20.37 -22.17
N ALA A 57 -21.01 -19.29 -21.62
CA ALA A 57 -22.30 -18.75 -22.04
C ALA A 57 -22.26 -18.14 -23.45
N GLU A 58 -21.12 -17.60 -23.87
CA GLU A 58 -20.88 -17.11 -25.24
C GLU A 58 -20.82 -18.27 -26.24
N GLY A 59 -20.45 -19.49 -25.83
CA GLY A 59 -20.56 -20.73 -26.60
C GLY A 59 -19.56 -20.88 -27.75
N GLU A 60 -18.48 -20.10 -27.73
CA GLU A 60 -17.45 -20.11 -28.77
C GLU A 60 -16.32 -21.14 -28.53
N GLY A 61 -16.28 -21.77 -27.33
CA GLY A 61 -15.32 -22.83 -26.98
C GLY A 61 -13.93 -22.28 -26.58
N PHE A 62 -13.82 -21.01 -26.18
CA PHE A 62 -12.57 -20.36 -25.79
C PHE A 62 -12.37 -20.28 -24.28
N GLU A 63 -13.21 -20.95 -23.48
CA GLU A 63 -13.19 -20.87 -22.01
C GLU A 63 -11.88 -21.36 -21.38
N GLU A 64 -11.09 -22.17 -22.08
CA GLU A 64 -9.75 -22.59 -21.63
C GLU A 64 -8.60 -21.86 -22.36
N ASP A 65 -8.91 -20.90 -23.24
CA ASP A 65 -7.89 -20.09 -23.91
C ASP A 65 -7.36 -18.99 -22.97
N LYS A 66 -6.07 -19.06 -22.67
CA LYS A 66 -5.40 -18.14 -21.77
C LYS A 66 -5.42 -16.69 -22.24
N ASP A 67 -5.41 -16.46 -23.53
CA ASP A 67 -5.37 -15.12 -24.12
C ASP A 67 -6.68 -14.36 -23.84
N GLU A 68 -7.80 -15.08 -23.67
CA GLU A 68 -9.09 -14.51 -23.27
C GLU A 68 -9.11 -13.91 -21.86
N TYR A 69 -8.18 -14.34 -21.01
CA TYR A 69 -8.06 -13.83 -19.64
C TYR A 69 -7.04 -12.69 -19.52
N LEU A 70 -5.95 -12.76 -20.27
CA LEU A 70 -4.83 -11.83 -20.15
C LEU A 70 -5.06 -10.50 -20.88
N SER A 71 -5.94 -10.48 -21.90
CA SER A 71 -6.15 -9.32 -22.78
C SER A 71 -7.30 -8.39 -22.36
N ASN A 72 -8.00 -8.67 -21.27
CA ASN A 72 -9.24 -7.98 -20.94
C ASN A 72 -9.06 -6.51 -20.56
N LYS A 73 -9.59 -5.64 -21.40
CA LYS A 73 -10.01 -4.27 -21.03
C LYS A 73 -11.47 -4.35 -20.61
N ASN A 74 -11.82 -3.74 -19.47
CA ASN A 74 -13.24 -3.59 -19.12
C ASN A 74 -13.95 -2.66 -20.11
N GLU A 75 -15.29 -2.61 -20.07
CA GLU A 75 -16.12 -1.75 -20.93
C GLU A 75 -15.73 -0.27 -20.91
N LYS A 76 -15.04 0.19 -19.84
CA LYS A 76 -14.51 1.55 -19.70
C LYS A 76 -13.10 1.72 -20.25
N GLY A 77 -12.54 0.68 -20.90
CA GLY A 77 -11.17 0.69 -21.45
C GLY A 77 -10.05 0.61 -20.40
N SER A 78 -10.39 0.39 -19.14
CA SER A 78 -9.42 0.14 -18.08
C SER A 78 -8.96 -1.31 -18.12
N TYR A 79 -7.66 -1.53 -17.93
CA TYR A 79 -7.10 -2.87 -17.85
C TYR A 79 -7.60 -3.57 -16.58
N ASP A 80 -8.30 -4.67 -16.74
CA ASP A 80 -8.80 -5.52 -15.66
C ASP A 80 -8.38 -6.96 -15.87
N PRO A 81 -7.11 -7.29 -15.59
CA PRO A 81 -6.57 -8.60 -15.86
C PRO A 81 -7.26 -9.65 -15.01
N VAL A 82 -7.68 -10.72 -15.66
CA VAL A 82 -8.07 -11.96 -15.01
C VAL A 82 -6.88 -12.89 -15.07
N PHE A 83 -6.40 -13.38 -13.93
CA PHE A 83 -5.34 -14.37 -13.90
C PHE A 83 -5.90 -15.73 -14.35
N TYR A 84 -5.19 -16.42 -15.24
CA TYR A 84 -5.56 -17.77 -15.62
C TYR A 84 -5.34 -18.73 -14.46
N VAL A 85 -6.36 -19.52 -14.10
CA VAL A 85 -6.30 -20.50 -13.02
C VAL A 85 -6.44 -21.90 -13.58
N PRO A 86 -5.34 -22.70 -13.60
CA PRO A 86 -5.41 -24.10 -14.02
C PRO A 86 -6.44 -24.90 -13.23
N ALA A 87 -7.02 -25.94 -13.84
CA ALA A 87 -8.12 -26.70 -13.25
C ALA A 87 -7.81 -27.24 -11.85
N GLU A 88 -6.59 -27.74 -11.63
CA GLU A 88 -6.12 -28.25 -10.34
C GLU A 88 -5.90 -27.15 -9.27
N ALA A 89 -5.87 -25.89 -9.68
CA ALA A 89 -5.67 -24.74 -8.79
C ALA A 89 -6.95 -23.94 -8.55
N ARG A 90 -8.07 -24.29 -9.20
CA ARG A 90 -9.36 -23.64 -8.96
C ARG A 90 -9.84 -23.90 -7.54
N TRP A 91 -10.51 -22.91 -6.96
CA TRP A 91 -10.93 -22.99 -5.56
C TRP A 91 -11.76 -24.24 -5.23
N GLU A 92 -12.66 -24.65 -6.10
CA GLU A 92 -13.46 -25.85 -5.93
C GLU A 92 -12.60 -27.12 -5.84
N ALA A 93 -11.56 -27.25 -6.67
CA ALA A 93 -10.63 -28.36 -6.61
C ALA A 93 -9.84 -28.43 -5.31
N ILE A 94 -9.60 -27.28 -4.66
CA ILE A 94 -8.94 -27.20 -3.36
C ILE A 94 -9.94 -27.50 -2.24
N ALA A 95 -11.15 -26.94 -2.32
CA ALA A 95 -12.17 -27.03 -1.29
C ALA A 95 -12.64 -28.47 -1.01
N ILE A 96 -12.74 -29.31 -2.03
CA ILE A 96 -13.08 -30.74 -1.87
C ILE A 96 -12.05 -31.50 -1.03
N HIS A 97 -10.83 -30.96 -0.89
CA HIS A 97 -9.73 -31.53 -0.11
C HIS A 97 -9.48 -30.78 1.21
N ALA A 98 -10.39 -29.88 1.64
CA ALA A 98 -10.21 -29.05 2.82
C ALA A 98 -9.83 -29.84 4.09
N HIS A 99 -10.39 -31.04 4.27
CA HIS A 99 -10.12 -31.90 5.42
C HIS A 99 -9.02 -32.94 5.19
N SER A 100 -8.34 -32.90 4.05
CA SER A 100 -7.19 -33.77 3.78
C SER A 100 -5.97 -33.36 4.62
N PRO A 101 -5.20 -34.32 5.15
CA PRO A 101 -3.90 -34.03 5.76
C PRO A 101 -2.93 -33.33 4.80
N GLU A 102 -3.15 -33.47 3.48
CA GLU A 102 -2.32 -32.91 2.41
C GLU A 102 -2.79 -31.53 1.93
N ILE A 103 -3.80 -30.94 2.57
CA ILE A 103 -4.37 -29.65 2.14
C ILE A 103 -3.31 -28.57 1.94
N GLY A 104 -2.29 -28.50 2.79
CA GLY A 104 -1.20 -27.56 2.65
C GLY A 104 -0.38 -27.77 1.37
N THR A 105 -0.09 -29.03 1.05
CA THR A 105 0.64 -29.41 -0.20
C THR A 105 -0.20 -29.11 -1.44
N ILE A 106 -1.49 -29.33 -1.38
CA ILE A 106 -2.43 -29.03 -2.46
C ILE A 106 -2.44 -27.53 -2.73
N ILE A 107 -2.54 -26.69 -1.71
CA ILE A 107 -2.50 -25.23 -1.85
C ILE A 107 -1.14 -24.77 -2.39
N ASP A 108 -0.03 -25.29 -1.88
CA ASP A 108 1.31 -24.95 -2.39
C ASP A 108 1.47 -25.30 -3.87
N ASN A 109 0.92 -26.42 -4.31
CA ASN A 109 0.95 -26.84 -5.70
C ASN A 109 0.04 -25.96 -6.57
N ALA A 110 -1.13 -25.57 -6.08
CA ALA A 110 -2.02 -24.63 -6.74
C ALA A 110 -1.33 -23.27 -6.96
N MET A 111 -0.65 -22.74 -5.93
CA MET A 111 0.12 -21.50 -6.04
C MET A 111 1.22 -21.60 -7.11
N ARG A 112 1.96 -22.72 -7.16
CA ARG A 112 2.98 -22.97 -8.20
C ARG A 112 2.38 -23.06 -9.60
N ALA A 113 1.25 -23.72 -9.75
CA ALA A 113 0.55 -23.86 -11.03
C ALA A 113 0.09 -22.48 -11.54
N ILE A 114 -0.49 -21.65 -10.68
CA ILE A 114 -0.91 -20.30 -11.02
C ILE A 114 0.28 -19.43 -11.44
N GLU A 115 1.39 -19.45 -10.69
CA GLU A 115 2.60 -18.68 -11.04
C GLU A 115 3.20 -19.10 -12.39
N LYS A 116 3.15 -20.40 -12.72
CA LYS A 116 3.66 -20.93 -13.98
C LYS A 116 2.91 -20.33 -15.18
N GLU A 117 1.61 -20.16 -15.05
CA GLU A 117 0.76 -19.65 -16.12
C GLU A 117 0.73 -18.10 -16.17
N ASN A 118 1.01 -17.43 -15.05
CA ASN A 118 0.92 -15.98 -14.94
C ASN A 118 2.29 -15.35 -14.64
N LYS A 119 2.99 -14.88 -15.65
CA LYS A 119 4.34 -14.30 -15.52
C LYS A 119 4.41 -13.16 -14.48
N ARG A 120 3.33 -12.40 -14.32
CA ARG A 120 3.23 -11.28 -13.35
C ARG A 120 3.22 -11.74 -11.89
N LEU A 121 2.82 -12.99 -11.63
CA LEU A 121 2.77 -13.56 -10.28
C LEU A 121 4.01 -14.40 -9.94
N LYS A 122 4.98 -14.48 -10.84
CA LYS A 122 6.16 -15.32 -10.67
C LYS A 122 6.92 -14.99 -9.39
N ASP A 123 7.13 -16.01 -8.55
CA ASP A 123 7.84 -15.96 -7.27
C ASP A 123 7.20 -15.05 -6.19
N ILE A 124 5.95 -14.62 -6.40
CA ILE A 124 5.21 -13.72 -5.50
C ILE A 124 4.36 -14.51 -4.50
N LEU A 125 3.66 -15.55 -4.98
CA LEU A 125 2.67 -16.25 -4.17
C LEU A 125 3.32 -17.03 -3.01
N PRO A 126 2.71 -17.06 -1.82
CA PRO A 126 3.23 -17.84 -0.70
C PRO A 126 3.11 -19.35 -1.00
N LYS A 127 4.15 -20.10 -0.66
CA LYS A 127 4.25 -21.56 -0.83
C LYS A 127 4.74 -22.20 0.47
N ASN A 128 4.08 -21.87 1.57
CA ASN A 128 4.43 -22.28 2.92
C ASN A 128 3.26 -22.91 3.69
N PHE A 129 2.26 -23.43 2.95
CA PHE A 129 1.08 -24.05 3.54
C PHE A 129 1.34 -25.50 3.97
N ALA A 130 2.29 -26.21 3.34
CA ALA A 130 2.63 -27.60 3.66
C ALA A 130 3.45 -27.78 4.93
N ARG A 131 4.02 -26.69 5.49
CA ARG A 131 4.91 -26.75 6.66
C ARG A 131 4.26 -27.44 7.88
N PRO A 132 5.05 -28.17 8.69
CA PRO A 132 4.54 -28.92 9.84
C PRO A 132 3.89 -28.07 10.92
N GLU A 133 4.37 -26.84 11.13
CA GLU A 133 3.91 -25.92 12.17
C GLU A 133 2.50 -25.39 11.90
N LEU A 134 2.03 -25.46 10.65
CA LEU A 134 0.67 -25.06 10.27
C LEU A 134 -0.31 -26.23 10.50
N ASP A 135 -1.23 -26.04 11.43
CA ASP A 135 -2.30 -27.02 11.72
C ASP A 135 -3.22 -27.18 10.49
N LYS A 136 -3.16 -28.37 9.87
CA LYS A 136 -3.90 -28.69 8.64
C LYS A 136 -5.41 -28.72 8.84
N ARG A 137 -5.88 -29.08 10.05
CA ARG A 137 -7.31 -29.05 10.37
C ARG A 137 -7.82 -27.61 10.40
N ARG A 138 -7.10 -26.72 11.07
CA ARG A 138 -7.47 -25.29 11.11
C ARG A 138 -7.39 -24.64 9.73
N LEU A 139 -6.38 -25.01 8.92
CA LEU A 139 -6.29 -24.58 7.54
C LEU A 139 -7.53 -25.00 6.74
N GLY A 140 -7.99 -26.25 6.89
CA GLY A 140 -9.21 -26.74 6.26
C GLY A 140 -10.46 -25.97 6.71
N GLU A 141 -10.60 -25.69 8.02
CA GLU A 141 -11.71 -24.89 8.55
C GLU A 141 -11.76 -23.48 7.92
N VAL A 142 -10.60 -22.89 7.61
CA VAL A 142 -10.53 -21.59 6.93
C VAL A 142 -10.89 -21.71 5.45
N VAL A 143 -10.46 -22.78 4.78
CA VAL A 143 -10.88 -23.06 3.39
C VAL A 143 -12.39 -23.21 3.32
N ASP A 144 -13.01 -23.96 4.23
CA ASP A 144 -14.48 -24.10 4.31
C ASP A 144 -15.18 -22.77 4.53
N LEU A 145 -14.66 -21.94 5.43
CA LEU A 145 -15.23 -20.62 5.66
C LEU A 145 -15.20 -19.78 4.39
N PHE A 146 -14.05 -19.72 3.72
CA PHE A 146 -13.91 -18.94 2.49
C PHE A 146 -14.78 -19.49 1.35
N THR A 147 -15.02 -20.81 1.32
CA THR A 147 -15.94 -21.43 0.36
C THR A 147 -17.37 -20.93 0.55
N ASN A 148 -17.78 -20.71 1.80
CA ASN A 148 -19.12 -20.25 2.13
C ASN A 148 -19.32 -18.73 1.97
N ILE A 149 -18.24 -17.96 1.78
CA ILE A 149 -18.33 -16.53 1.51
C ILE A 149 -18.65 -16.35 0.03
N ARG A 150 -19.92 -16.00 -0.27
CA ARG A 150 -20.35 -15.66 -1.64
C ARG A 150 -19.95 -14.25 -1.97
N MET A 151 -18.82 -14.12 -2.67
CA MET A 151 -18.25 -12.82 -3.01
C MET A 151 -18.99 -12.08 -4.13
N HIS A 152 -19.85 -12.80 -4.89
CA HIS A 152 -20.60 -12.24 -6.03
C HIS A 152 -21.91 -11.53 -5.68
N GLU A 153 -22.45 -11.69 -4.47
CA GLU A 153 -23.79 -11.17 -4.13
C GLU A 153 -23.79 -9.70 -3.66
N HIS A 154 -22.63 -9.06 -3.47
CA HIS A 154 -22.53 -7.76 -2.77
C HIS A 154 -21.91 -6.62 -3.60
N GLY A 155 -22.05 -6.60 -4.91
CA GLY A 155 -21.55 -5.50 -5.76
C GLY A 155 -20.20 -5.81 -6.42
N ASP A 156 -19.48 -4.76 -6.83
CA ASP A 156 -18.22 -4.90 -7.58
C ASP A 156 -17.21 -5.76 -6.80
N SER A 157 -17.01 -7.00 -7.24
CA SER A 157 -16.23 -8.03 -6.53
C SER A 157 -14.77 -7.62 -6.23
N LYS A 158 -14.23 -6.67 -7.01
CA LYS A 158 -12.88 -6.11 -6.81
C LYS A 158 -12.76 -5.34 -5.50
N ASP A 159 -13.78 -4.54 -5.17
CA ASP A 159 -13.74 -3.71 -3.99
C ASP A 159 -13.87 -4.54 -2.71
N ILE A 160 -14.65 -5.61 -2.75
CA ILE A 160 -14.93 -6.46 -1.57
C ILE A 160 -13.65 -7.15 -1.07
N LEU A 161 -12.90 -7.79 -1.96
CA LEU A 161 -11.70 -8.53 -1.57
C LEU A 161 -10.51 -7.62 -1.32
N GLY A 162 -10.42 -6.54 -2.08
CA GLY A 162 -9.47 -5.49 -1.77
C GLY A 162 -9.66 -4.95 -0.37
N ARG A 163 -10.90 -4.73 0.06
CA ARG A 163 -11.22 -4.29 1.44
C ARG A 163 -10.93 -5.36 2.48
N ALA A 164 -11.27 -6.64 2.19
CA ALA A 164 -10.92 -7.75 3.08
C ALA A 164 -9.41 -7.87 3.28
N TYR A 165 -8.65 -7.71 2.20
CA TYR A 165 -7.19 -7.73 2.23
C TYR A 165 -6.64 -6.58 3.09
N GLU A 166 -7.11 -5.35 2.88
CA GLU A 166 -6.73 -4.18 3.70
C GLU A 166 -7.16 -4.32 5.16
N TYR A 167 -8.36 -4.81 5.40
CA TYR A 167 -8.85 -5.06 6.75
C TYR A 167 -7.95 -6.05 7.50
N CYS A 168 -7.60 -7.17 6.86
CA CYS A 168 -6.65 -8.12 7.45
C CYS A 168 -5.28 -7.50 7.69
N LEU A 169 -4.76 -6.70 6.75
CA LEU A 169 -3.51 -5.96 6.94
C LEU A 169 -3.57 -5.02 8.16
N SER A 170 -4.66 -4.27 8.30
CA SER A 170 -4.86 -3.37 9.44
C SER A 170 -4.95 -4.13 10.76
N LYS A 171 -5.62 -5.27 10.79
CA LYS A 171 -5.74 -6.13 11.97
C LYS A 171 -4.43 -6.80 12.34
N PHE A 172 -3.62 -7.20 11.37
CA PHE A 172 -2.27 -7.66 11.62
C PHE A 172 -1.41 -6.55 12.24
N ALA A 173 -1.46 -5.34 11.71
CA ALA A 173 -0.75 -4.19 12.27
C ALA A 173 -1.19 -3.89 13.71
N GLU A 174 -2.49 -3.99 14.01
CA GLU A 174 -3.03 -3.83 15.37
C GLU A 174 -2.52 -4.93 16.33
N ALA A 175 -2.48 -6.19 15.87
CA ALA A 175 -2.11 -7.34 16.69
C ALA A 175 -0.61 -7.45 16.98
N GLU A 176 0.25 -7.02 16.05
CA GLU A 176 1.70 -7.14 16.16
C GLU A 176 2.36 -5.99 16.93
N GLY A 177 1.64 -4.89 17.17
CA GLY A 177 2.12 -3.76 17.94
C GLY A 177 3.38 -3.11 17.33
N LYS A 178 4.40 -2.82 18.16
CA LYS A 178 5.56 -2.01 17.75
C LYS A 178 6.42 -2.59 16.61
N LEU A 179 6.40 -3.91 16.39
CA LEU A 179 7.24 -4.57 15.38
C LEU A 179 6.63 -4.59 13.97
N ALA A 180 5.33 -4.41 13.84
CA ALA A 180 4.63 -4.54 12.57
C ALA A 180 4.08 -3.24 11.99
N GLY A 181 4.08 -2.18 12.76
CA GLY A 181 3.55 -0.89 12.34
C GLY A 181 4.36 -0.15 11.30
N GLU A 182 5.53 -0.66 10.99
CA GLU A 182 6.36 -0.12 9.93
C GLU A 182 5.79 -0.39 8.53
N PHE A 183 4.81 -1.30 8.41
CA PHE A 183 4.29 -1.77 7.12
C PHE A 183 2.90 -1.25 6.75
N TYR A 184 2.22 -0.56 7.65
CA TYR A 184 0.87 -0.08 7.40
C TYR A 184 0.70 1.40 7.73
N THR A 185 0.42 2.20 6.72
CA THR A 185 0.08 3.61 6.89
C THR A 185 -1.43 3.76 7.04
N PRO A 186 -1.95 4.42 8.09
CA PRO A 186 -3.37 4.63 8.27
C PRO A 186 -4.02 5.32 7.07
N ALA A 187 -5.18 4.82 6.65
CA ALA A 187 -5.88 5.31 5.45
C ALA A 187 -6.14 6.82 5.49
N CYS A 188 -6.42 7.40 6.66
CA CYS A 188 -6.63 8.85 6.81
C CYS A 188 -5.38 9.67 6.46
N ILE A 189 -4.18 9.17 6.81
CA ILE A 189 -2.91 9.82 6.44
C ILE A 189 -2.67 9.72 4.94
N VAL A 190 -2.89 8.52 4.37
CA VAL A 190 -2.73 8.31 2.93
C VAL A 190 -3.70 9.19 2.14
N LYS A 191 -4.97 9.25 2.54
CA LYS A 191 -5.96 10.17 1.94
C LYS A 191 -5.52 11.63 2.00
N THR A 192 -4.96 12.06 3.13
CA THR A 192 -4.43 13.44 3.26
C THR A 192 -3.30 13.69 2.26
N LEU A 193 -2.33 12.77 2.15
CA LEU A 193 -1.23 12.88 1.18
C LEU A 193 -1.75 12.95 -0.25
N VAL A 194 -2.61 12.02 -0.63
CA VAL A 194 -3.16 11.92 -2.00
C VAL A 194 -4.01 13.14 -2.35
N ASN A 195 -4.87 13.61 -1.44
CA ASN A 195 -5.71 14.79 -1.67
C ASN A 195 -4.90 16.06 -1.84
N VAL A 196 -3.77 16.20 -1.13
CA VAL A 196 -2.88 17.38 -1.26
C VAL A 196 -2.05 17.32 -2.53
N LEU A 197 -1.49 16.16 -2.85
CA LEU A 197 -0.62 15.99 -4.01
C LEU A 197 -1.39 15.87 -5.32
N GLN A 198 -2.59 15.30 -5.30
CA GLN A 198 -3.47 15.11 -6.45
C GLN A 198 -2.77 14.45 -7.66
N PRO A 199 -2.34 13.19 -7.53
CA PRO A 199 -1.58 12.49 -8.56
C PRO A 199 -2.49 12.02 -9.72
N TYR A 200 -3.04 12.93 -10.51
CA TYR A 200 -3.93 12.59 -11.64
C TYR A 200 -3.22 11.93 -12.82
N LYS A 201 -1.93 12.22 -13.00
CA LYS A 201 -1.10 11.68 -14.10
C LYS A 201 0.38 11.80 -13.79
N GLY A 202 1.18 10.93 -14.37
CA GLY A 202 2.65 10.96 -14.26
C GLY A 202 3.19 9.83 -13.41
N ARG A 203 4.42 9.94 -12.97
CA ARG A 203 5.15 8.90 -12.23
C ARG A 203 4.96 9.10 -10.74
N VAL A 204 4.41 8.09 -10.08
CA VAL A 204 4.20 8.04 -8.64
C VAL A 204 5.20 7.07 -8.02
N TYR A 205 5.96 7.51 -7.02
CA TYR A 205 7.02 6.72 -6.40
C TYR A 205 6.87 6.65 -4.89
N ASP A 206 7.11 5.47 -4.33
CA ASP A 206 7.25 5.24 -2.88
C ASP A 206 8.49 4.38 -2.62
N PRO A 207 9.57 4.94 -2.04
CA PRO A 207 10.82 4.23 -1.78
C PRO A 207 10.77 3.22 -0.63
N CYS A 208 9.66 3.15 0.10
CA CYS A 208 9.42 2.26 1.23
C CYS A 208 7.95 1.86 1.26
N CYS A 209 7.48 1.26 0.15
CA CYS A 209 6.06 1.18 -0.20
C CYS A 209 5.21 0.30 0.73
N GLY A 210 5.83 -0.45 1.64
CA GLY A 210 5.11 -1.31 2.55
C GLY A 210 4.20 -2.28 1.80
N SER A 211 2.93 -2.33 2.17
CA SER A 211 1.90 -3.13 1.49
C SER A 211 1.32 -2.49 0.21
N GLY A 212 1.86 -1.37 -0.26
CA GLY A 212 1.39 -0.66 -1.45
C GLY A 212 0.17 0.24 -1.22
N GLY A 213 -0.16 0.56 0.04
CA GLY A 213 -1.35 1.34 0.39
C GLY A 213 -1.40 2.74 -0.24
N MET A 214 -0.25 3.41 -0.39
CA MET A 214 -0.18 4.72 -1.08
C MET A 214 -0.65 4.64 -2.53
N PHE A 215 -0.27 3.58 -3.24
CA PHE A 215 -0.65 3.37 -4.63
C PHE A 215 -2.13 3.04 -4.79
N VAL A 216 -2.65 2.20 -3.88
CA VAL A 216 -4.08 1.84 -3.85
C VAL A 216 -4.94 3.08 -3.66
N GLN A 217 -4.63 3.94 -2.70
CA GLN A 217 -5.37 5.18 -2.46
C GLN A 217 -5.21 6.17 -3.61
N SER A 218 -4.05 6.22 -4.26
CA SER A 218 -3.87 7.05 -5.47
C SER A 218 -4.77 6.59 -6.61
N ALA A 219 -4.89 5.28 -6.81
CA ALA A 219 -5.79 4.70 -7.79
C ALA A 219 -7.26 5.04 -7.49
N GLN A 220 -7.71 4.84 -6.26
CA GLN A 220 -9.06 5.18 -5.81
C GLN A 220 -9.37 6.68 -5.95
N PHE A 221 -8.39 7.54 -5.66
CA PHE A 221 -8.51 8.98 -5.89
C PHE A 221 -8.77 9.30 -7.35
N ILE A 222 -8.00 8.72 -8.27
CA ILE A 222 -8.16 8.93 -9.72
C ILE A 222 -9.54 8.46 -10.17
N GLU A 223 -9.96 7.26 -9.77
CA GLU A 223 -11.26 6.69 -10.13
C GLU A 223 -12.43 7.55 -9.61
N SER A 224 -12.35 8.02 -8.36
CA SER A 224 -13.41 8.88 -7.76
C SER A 224 -13.54 10.24 -8.44
N HIS A 225 -12.48 10.70 -9.15
CA HIS A 225 -12.50 11.94 -9.92
C HIS A 225 -12.68 11.71 -11.43
N SER A 226 -13.24 10.57 -11.81
CA SER A 226 -13.50 10.19 -13.21
C SER A 226 -12.24 10.15 -14.08
N GLY A 227 -11.06 9.95 -13.45
CA GLY A 227 -9.78 9.80 -14.12
C GLY A 227 -9.55 8.36 -14.59
N ASN A 228 -8.50 8.18 -15.39
CA ASN A 228 -8.03 6.87 -15.83
C ASN A 228 -6.76 6.51 -15.06
N ILE A 229 -6.78 5.39 -14.33
CA ILE A 229 -5.64 4.88 -13.57
C ILE A 229 -4.38 4.64 -14.43
N ASN A 230 -4.57 4.36 -15.72
CA ASN A 230 -3.47 4.18 -16.66
C ASN A 230 -2.71 5.49 -16.96
N ASN A 231 -3.18 6.63 -16.45
CA ASN A 231 -2.45 7.90 -16.57
C ASN A 231 -1.29 8.02 -15.57
N ILE A 232 -1.23 7.13 -14.57
CA ILE A 232 -0.09 7.07 -13.66
C ILE A 232 0.78 5.84 -13.94
N SER A 233 2.08 6.01 -13.76
CA SER A 233 3.06 4.91 -13.73
C SER A 233 3.56 4.79 -12.30
N VAL A 234 3.38 3.62 -11.71
CA VAL A 234 3.67 3.36 -10.29
C VAL A 234 5.02 2.71 -10.13
N TYR A 235 5.85 3.26 -9.27
CA TYR A 235 7.19 2.76 -8.91
C TYR A 235 7.31 2.66 -7.41
N GLY A 236 7.97 1.62 -6.94
CA GLY A 236 8.21 1.46 -5.50
C GLY A 236 9.28 0.42 -5.20
N GLN A 237 9.63 0.32 -3.95
CA GLN A 237 10.44 -0.79 -3.43
C GLN A 237 10.22 -0.94 -1.92
N ASP A 238 10.58 -2.09 -1.40
CA ASP A 238 10.59 -2.38 0.03
C ASP A 238 11.72 -3.35 0.35
N SER A 239 12.35 -3.21 1.50
CA SER A 239 13.46 -4.07 1.92
C SER A 239 13.02 -5.42 2.44
N ASN A 240 11.80 -5.51 2.98
CA ASN A 240 11.28 -6.74 3.56
C ASN A 240 10.68 -7.65 2.47
N PRO A 241 11.17 -8.89 2.29
CA PRO A 241 10.70 -9.78 1.23
C PRO A 241 9.23 -10.16 1.34
N THR A 242 8.72 -10.33 2.55
CA THR A 242 7.31 -10.67 2.77
C THR A 242 6.41 -9.48 2.45
N THR A 243 6.78 -8.29 2.91
CA THR A 243 6.06 -7.05 2.66
C THR A 243 6.04 -6.69 1.18
N TRP A 244 7.18 -6.84 0.49
CA TRP A 244 7.28 -6.64 -0.96
C TRP A 244 6.32 -7.58 -1.73
N LYS A 245 6.27 -8.87 -1.36
CA LYS A 245 5.31 -9.82 -1.96
C LYS A 245 3.86 -9.45 -1.67
N MET A 246 3.56 -9.00 -0.45
CA MET A 246 2.23 -8.51 -0.09
C MET A 246 1.81 -7.30 -0.93
N ALA A 247 2.73 -6.35 -1.18
CA ALA A 247 2.48 -5.22 -2.07
C ALA A 247 2.15 -5.69 -3.49
N GLN A 248 2.93 -6.60 -4.04
CA GLN A 248 2.68 -7.17 -5.37
C GLN A 248 1.28 -7.81 -5.47
N MET A 249 0.88 -8.63 -4.48
CA MET A 249 -0.45 -9.23 -4.43
C MET A 249 -1.55 -8.16 -4.29
N ASN A 250 -1.36 -7.19 -3.42
CA ASN A 250 -2.31 -6.11 -3.17
C ASN A 250 -2.60 -5.29 -4.44
N LEU A 251 -1.55 -4.94 -5.18
CA LEU A 251 -1.67 -4.19 -6.43
C LEU A 251 -2.27 -5.05 -7.55
N ALA A 252 -1.89 -6.34 -7.61
CA ALA A 252 -2.43 -7.28 -8.59
C ALA A 252 -3.94 -7.48 -8.45
N ILE A 253 -4.47 -7.61 -7.21
CA ILE A 253 -5.92 -7.70 -6.94
C ILE A 253 -6.68 -6.52 -7.55
N ARG A 254 -6.08 -5.33 -7.55
CA ARG A 254 -6.71 -4.08 -8.00
C ARG A 254 -6.41 -3.73 -9.46
N GLY A 255 -5.68 -4.60 -10.16
CA GLY A 255 -5.28 -4.34 -11.53
C GLY A 255 -4.30 -3.15 -11.67
N ILE A 256 -3.63 -2.76 -10.60
CA ILE A 256 -2.64 -1.70 -10.62
C ILE A 256 -1.32 -2.25 -11.13
N GLU A 257 -0.84 -1.71 -12.25
CA GLU A 257 0.50 -2.02 -12.75
C GLU A 257 1.54 -1.20 -12.00
N ALA A 258 2.53 -1.87 -11.42
CA ALA A 258 3.59 -1.24 -10.68
C ALA A 258 4.94 -1.90 -10.93
N ASP A 259 5.98 -1.10 -11.02
CA ASP A 259 7.36 -1.56 -10.96
C ASP A 259 7.87 -1.41 -9.52
N LEU A 260 7.88 -2.52 -8.77
CA LEU A 260 8.39 -2.58 -7.41
C LEU A 260 9.83 -3.09 -7.33
N GLY A 261 10.56 -3.02 -8.45
CA GLY A 261 11.86 -3.65 -8.59
C GLY A 261 11.75 -5.17 -8.81
N ARG A 262 12.83 -5.77 -9.27
CA ARG A 262 12.88 -7.21 -9.58
C ARG A 262 12.79 -8.09 -8.32
N TYR A 263 13.21 -7.56 -7.19
CA TYR A 263 13.25 -8.21 -5.86
C TYR A 263 13.15 -7.15 -4.77
N ASN A 264 12.90 -7.57 -3.54
CA ASN A 264 12.96 -6.67 -2.38
C ASN A 264 14.39 -6.12 -2.19
N ALA A 265 14.50 -4.84 -1.89
CA ALA A 265 15.80 -4.20 -1.76
C ALA A 265 15.79 -3.05 -0.76
N ASP A 266 16.92 -2.86 -0.08
CA ASP A 266 17.16 -1.69 0.76
C ASP A 266 17.37 -0.45 -0.10
N THR A 267 16.56 0.56 0.10
CA THR A 267 16.51 1.78 -0.70
C THR A 267 17.82 2.59 -0.67
N PHE A 268 18.54 2.53 0.43
CA PHE A 268 19.80 3.27 0.54
C PHE A 268 20.95 2.57 -0.16
N PHE A 269 21.01 1.23 -0.08
CA PHE A 269 22.12 0.43 -0.59
C PHE A 269 21.87 -0.15 -1.97
N ASN A 270 20.62 -0.35 -2.33
CA ASN A 270 20.24 -0.97 -3.60
C ASN A 270 18.96 -0.32 -4.15
N ASP A 271 19.12 0.90 -4.65
CA ASP A 271 18.05 1.64 -5.28
C ASP A 271 17.61 0.93 -6.57
N CYS A 272 16.38 0.42 -6.59
CA CYS A 272 15.82 -0.28 -7.74
C CYS A 272 15.49 0.66 -8.91
N HIS A 273 15.42 1.96 -8.68
CA HIS A 273 15.00 2.97 -9.65
C HIS A 273 15.97 4.15 -9.78
N PRO A 274 17.29 3.95 -9.94
CA PRO A 274 18.32 4.99 -9.76
C PRO A 274 18.20 6.16 -10.72
N THR A 275 17.56 5.97 -11.87
CA THR A 275 17.37 7.04 -12.90
C THR A 275 15.98 7.66 -12.85
N LEU A 276 15.08 7.15 -12.00
CA LEU A 276 13.71 7.64 -11.90
C LEU A 276 13.68 9.10 -11.44
N LYS A 277 12.90 9.92 -12.15
CA LYS A 277 12.51 11.27 -11.74
C LYS A 277 10.99 11.32 -11.67
N ALA A 278 10.46 11.17 -10.46
CA ALA A 278 9.04 11.05 -10.18
C ALA A 278 8.35 12.41 -10.15
N ASP A 279 7.13 12.46 -10.65
CA ASP A 279 6.28 13.65 -10.60
C ASP A 279 5.66 13.79 -9.20
N PHE A 280 5.38 12.65 -8.55
CA PHE A 280 4.88 12.57 -7.19
C PHE A 280 5.64 11.51 -6.39
N VAL A 281 6.05 11.86 -5.17
CA VAL A 281 6.57 10.90 -4.20
C VAL A 281 5.71 10.96 -2.94
N MET A 282 5.24 9.82 -2.49
CA MET A 282 4.49 9.67 -1.24
C MET A 282 5.14 8.58 -0.41
N ALA A 283 5.56 8.90 0.80
CA ALA A 283 6.28 7.95 1.62
C ALA A 283 5.94 8.06 3.10
N ASN A 284 5.89 6.91 3.76
CA ASN A 284 5.88 6.79 5.21
C ASN A 284 7.09 5.93 5.63
N PRO A 285 8.30 6.49 5.64
CA PRO A 285 9.50 5.73 5.97
C PRO A 285 9.52 5.30 7.44
N PRO A 286 10.33 4.27 7.80
CA PRO A 286 10.55 3.88 9.19
C PRO A 286 10.98 5.06 10.04
N PHE A 287 10.28 5.31 11.17
CA PHE A 287 10.55 6.46 12.02
C PHE A 287 11.84 6.29 12.81
N ASN A 288 12.72 7.28 12.73
CA ASN A 288 13.94 7.36 13.53
C ASN A 288 14.83 6.12 13.41
N LEU A 289 14.93 5.53 12.24
CA LEU A 289 15.75 4.37 11.98
C LEU A 289 17.22 4.68 12.31
N SER A 290 17.79 3.97 13.30
CA SER A 290 19.21 4.04 13.66
C SER A 290 20.01 2.94 12.99
N ASP A 291 21.32 3.12 12.96
CA ASP A 291 22.27 2.11 12.48
C ASP A 291 21.97 1.63 11.05
N TRP A 292 21.51 2.55 10.22
CA TRP A 292 21.11 2.31 8.83
C TRP A 292 22.30 2.22 7.86
N GLY A 293 23.56 2.26 8.39
CA GLY A 293 24.79 2.10 7.61
C GLY A 293 25.30 3.37 6.95
N ALA A 294 25.01 4.55 7.51
CA ALA A 294 25.43 5.86 6.99
C ALA A 294 26.91 5.95 6.64
N ASP A 295 27.79 5.32 7.43
CA ASP A 295 29.24 5.34 7.25
C ASP A 295 29.68 4.79 5.88
N LYS A 296 28.92 3.85 5.33
CA LYS A 296 29.19 3.26 4.01
C LYS A 296 28.68 4.14 2.85
N LEU A 297 27.89 5.15 3.16
CA LEU A 297 27.24 6.04 2.20
C LEU A 297 27.64 7.51 2.43
N ALA A 298 28.78 7.76 3.10
CA ALA A 298 29.20 9.12 3.46
C ALA A 298 29.31 10.06 2.24
N ASP A 299 29.77 9.55 1.10
CA ASP A 299 29.99 10.30 -0.16
C ASP A 299 28.87 10.09 -1.18
N ASP A 300 27.67 9.65 -0.75
CA ASP A 300 26.55 9.41 -1.66
C ASP A 300 26.05 10.70 -2.28
N VAL A 301 25.82 10.67 -3.60
CA VAL A 301 25.39 11.84 -4.40
C VAL A 301 24.04 12.40 -3.97
N ARG A 302 23.24 11.63 -3.25
CA ARG A 302 21.94 12.04 -2.70
C ARG A 302 22.06 13.06 -1.58
N TRP A 303 23.21 13.07 -0.85
CA TRP A 303 23.39 13.93 0.35
C TRP A 303 23.76 15.39 0.00
N LYS A 304 23.02 15.97 -0.92
CA LYS A 304 23.26 17.35 -1.40
C LYS A 304 23.16 18.42 -0.31
N TYR A 305 22.35 18.16 0.71
CA TYR A 305 22.08 19.12 1.79
C TYR A 305 22.85 18.80 3.08
N GLY A 306 23.70 17.80 3.04
CA GLY A 306 24.55 17.36 4.14
C GLY A 306 24.38 15.87 4.42
N THR A 307 25.45 15.25 4.91
CA THR A 307 25.47 13.81 5.23
C THR A 307 24.56 13.52 6.44
N PRO A 308 23.54 12.67 6.29
CA PRO A 308 22.65 12.31 7.40
C PRO A 308 23.38 11.49 8.47
N PRO A 309 23.03 11.65 9.76
CA PRO A 309 23.68 10.91 10.84
C PRO A 309 23.30 9.43 10.86
N ASN A 310 24.22 8.54 11.28
CA ASN A 310 23.91 7.11 11.44
C ASN A 310 22.85 6.83 12.50
N GLY A 311 22.71 7.71 13.48
CA GLY A 311 21.73 7.57 14.56
C GLY A 311 20.26 7.84 14.14
N ASN A 312 20.03 8.41 12.94
CA ASN A 312 18.68 8.72 12.48
C ASN A 312 18.63 8.91 10.95
N ALA A 313 17.85 8.09 10.26
CA ALA A 313 17.71 8.12 8.80
C ALA A 313 16.65 9.12 8.28
N ASN A 314 15.94 9.87 9.12
CA ASN A 314 14.85 10.75 8.67
C ASN A 314 15.27 11.69 7.52
N PHE A 315 16.44 12.31 7.63
CA PHE A 315 16.95 13.20 6.59
C PHE A 315 17.68 12.47 5.44
N ALA A 316 18.01 11.19 5.60
CA ALA A 316 18.41 10.35 4.48
C ALA A 316 17.21 10.04 3.57
N TRP A 317 16.06 9.70 4.16
CA TRP A 317 14.81 9.50 3.43
C TRP A 317 14.38 10.77 2.68
N ILE A 318 14.38 11.93 3.35
CA ILE A 318 14.04 13.21 2.71
C ILE A 318 14.96 13.47 1.51
N GLN A 319 16.28 13.31 1.66
CA GLN A 319 17.23 13.62 0.58
C GLN A 319 17.13 12.60 -0.56
N HIS A 320 16.91 11.32 -0.27
CA HIS A 320 16.62 10.31 -1.29
C HIS A 320 15.37 10.68 -2.11
N ILE A 321 14.28 11.04 -1.43
CA ILE A 321 13.03 11.47 -2.06
C ILE A 321 13.25 12.69 -2.95
N ILE A 322 13.93 13.72 -2.46
CA ILE A 322 14.24 14.95 -3.23
C ILE A 322 15.12 14.63 -4.44
N HIS A 323 16.06 13.69 -4.31
CA HIS A 323 16.90 13.24 -5.41
C HIS A 323 16.05 12.64 -6.55
N HIS A 324 15.02 11.88 -6.19
CA HIS A 324 14.10 11.24 -7.15
C HIS A 324 12.99 12.13 -7.68
N LEU A 325 12.80 13.35 -7.17
CA LEU A 325 11.82 14.26 -7.72
C LEU A 325 12.23 14.81 -9.09
N ALA A 326 11.27 14.84 -10.00
CA ALA A 326 11.36 15.59 -11.27
C ALA A 326 11.55 17.11 -10.99
N PRO A 327 11.96 17.92 -11.98
CA PRO A 327 12.12 19.36 -11.80
C PRO A 327 10.87 20.10 -11.30
N THR A 328 9.68 19.62 -11.64
CA THR A 328 8.37 20.12 -11.17
C THR A 328 7.70 19.17 -10.19
N GLY A 329 8.45 18.18 -9.68
CA GLY A 329 7.93 17.13 -8.83
C GLY A 329 7.58 17.61 -7.43
N ARG A 330 6.60 16.94 -6.82
CA ARG A 330 6.10 17.20 -5.47
C ARG A 330 6.18 15.93 -4.62
N ALA A 331 6.43 16.09 -3.33
CA ALA A 331 6.46 14.95 -2.41
C ALA A 331 5.69 15.23 -1.12
N GLY A 332 5.14 14.17 -0.52
CA GLY A 332 4.60 14.17 0.82
C GLY A 332 5.24 13.05 1.64
N VAL A 333 5.84 13.39 2.76
CA VAL A 333 6.61 12.47 3.61
C VAL A 333 6.12 12.53 5.04
N VAL A 334 5.79 11.39 5.61
CA VAL A 334 5.36 11.26 7.00
C VAL A 334 6.59 11.02 7.88
N LEU A 335 6.79 11.85 8.89
CA LEU A 335 7.92 11.74 9.81
C LEU A 335 7.46 11.95 11.25
N ALA A 336 8.19 11.36 12.21
CA ALA A 336 7.99 11.67 13.62
C ALA A 336 8.27 13.17 13.89
N ASN A 337 7.54 13.77 14.83
CA ASN A 337 7.66 15.22 15.14
C ASN A 337 9.07 15.64 15.56
N GLY A 338 9.91 14.72 16.06
CA GLY A 338 11.32 14.98 16.31
C GLY A 338 12.07 15.55 15.11
N SER A 339 11.65 15.23 13.88
CA SER A 339 12.22 15.79 12.65
C SER A 339 12.14 17.32 12.55
N LEU A 340 11.18 17.94 13.25
CA LEU A 340 10.99 19.40 13.24
C LEU A 340 12.02 20.13 14.10
N SER A 341 12.55 19.52 15.15
CA SER A 341 13.35 20.22 16.17
C SER A 341 14.72 19.60 16.46
N SER A 342 14.97 18.35 16.05
CA SER A 342 16.24 17.67 16.30
C SER A 342 17.42 18.45 15.74
N GLN A 343 18.50 18.54 16.55
CA GLN A 343 19.79 19.12 16.18
C GLN A 343 20.89 18.05 16.13
N SER A 344 20.56 16.82 16.52
CA SER A 344 21.50 15.72 16.67
C SER A 344 22.17 15.39 15.33
N GLY A 345 23.50 15.16 15.37
CA GLY A 345 24.23 14.65 14.19
C GLY A 345 24.14 15.53 12.95
N GLY A 346 23.88 16.83 13.08
CA GLY A 346 23.81 17.75 11.95
C GLY A 346 22.41 17.85 11.28
N GLU A 347 21.38 17.19 11.82
CA GLU A 347 20.03 17.24 11.27
C GLU A 347 19.48 18.67 11.16
N GLY A 348 19.78 19.53 12.13
CA GLY A 348 19.39 20.94 12.11
C GLY A 348 19.97 21.70 10.92
N GLU A 349 21.22 21.43 10.56
CA GLU A 349 21.89 22.05 9.41
C GLU A 349 21.31 21.55 8.09
N ILE A 350 21.04 20.25 7.96
CA ILE A 350 20.37 19.69 6.78
C ILE A 350 19.00 20.35 6.60
N ARG A 351 18.21 20.44 7.69
CA ARG A 351 16.89 21.09 7.68
C ARG A 351 16.99 22.55 7.24
N ARG A 352 17.95 23.30 7.79
CA ARG A 352 18.19 24.69 7.40
C ARG A 352 18.44 24.81 5.89
N ARG A 353 19.34 23.98 5.34
CA ARG A 353 19.68 23.98 3.91
C ARG A 353 18.51 23.60 3.01
N LEU A 354 17.64 22.68 3.45
CA LEU A 354 16.42 22.33 2.72
C LEU A 354 15.43 23.50 2.63
N VAL A 355 15.30 24.27 3.71
CA VAL A 355 14.44 25.47 3.76
C VAL A 355 15.06 26.58 2.90
N GLU A 356 16.38 26.84 3.01
CA GLU A 356 17.09 27.84 2.19
C GLU A 356 17.09 27.51 0.71
N ALA A 357 17.09 26.22 0.36
CA ALA A 357 16.92 25.75 -1.02
C ALA A 357 15.47 25.89 -1.54
N ASP A 358 14.58 26.44 -0.71
CA ASP A 358 13.16 26.69 -1.02
C ASP A 358 12.38 25.43 -1.45
N LEU A 359 12.70 24.27 -0.85
CA LEU A 359 12.08 23.00 -1.17
C LEU A 359 10.89 22.66 -0.28
N VAL A 360 10.86 23.15 0.95
CA VAL A 360 9.80 22.87 1.91
C VAL A 360 8.60 23.76 1.63
N ASP A 361 7.50 23.17 1.17
CA ASP A 361 6.29 23.88 0.76
C ASP A 361 5.30 24.02 1.93
N CYS A 362 4.97 22.91 2.58
CA CYS A 362 4.07 22.87 3.71
C CYS A 362 4.51 21.83 4.73
N ILE A 363 4.24 22.09 6.02
CA ILE A 363 4.38 21.12 7.11
C ILE A 363 3.06 21.10 7.89
N VAL A 364 2.49 19.90 8.05
CA VAL A 364 1.26 19.67 8.80
C VAL A 364 1.59 18.88 10.06
N ALA A 365 1.36 19.47 11.23
CA ALA A 365 1.46 18.76 12.50
C ALA A 365 0.17 17.95 12.73
N MET A 366 0.28 16.62 12.70
CA MET A 366 -0.85 15.70 12.77
C MET A 366 -1.24 15.39 14.22
N PRO A 367 -2.49 14.95 14.47
CA PRO A 367 -2.91 14.47 15.77
C PRO A 367 -2.06 13.28 16.24
N PRO A 368 -1.91 13.08 17.57
CA PRO A 368 -1.34 11.84 18.11
C PRO A 368 -2.32 10.67 17.93
N GLN A 369 -1.80 9.46 18.10
CA GLN A 369 -2.61 8.22 18.11
C GLN A 369 -3.28 7.88 16.77
N LEU A 370 -2.73 8.33 15.65
CA LEU A 370 -3.22 7.94 14.32
C LEU A 370 -2.74 6.55 13.90
N PHE A 371 -1.61 6.09 14.43
CA PHE A 371 -1.03 4.78 14.11
C PHE A 371 -1.40 3.73 15.13
N TYR A 372 -1.71 2.50 14.68
CA TYR A 372 -1.98 1.36 15.56
C TYR A 372 -0.80 1.01 16.47
N THR A 373 0.40 1.26 16.00
CA THR A 373 1.65 0.75 16.57
C THR A 373 2.41 1.77 17.40
N THR A 374 2.14 3.03 17.22
CA THR A 374 2.79 4.10 17.98
C THR A 374 1.82 5.22 18.29
N GLN A 375 1.96 5.78 19.50
CA GLN A 375 1.25 7.00 19.90
C GLN A 375 2.04 8.26 19.56
N ILE A 376 3.22 8.12 18.93
CA ILE A 376 4.10 9.23 18.60
C ILE A 376 3.38 10.16 17.62
N PRO A 377 3.28 11.46 17.92
CA PRO A 377 2.75 12.42 16.99
C PRO A 377 3.68 12.55 15.78
N VAL A 378 3.08 12.64 14.61
CA VAL A 378 3.78 12.76 13.34
C VAL A 378 3.52 14.10 12.68
N SER A 379 4.38 14.47 11.76
CA SER A 379 4.17 15.58 10.85
C SER A 379 4.26 15.10 9.40
N ILE A 380 3.49 15.70 8.52
CA ILE A 380 3.60 15.48 7.08
C ILE A 380 4.38 16.66 6.51
N TRP A 381 5.48 16.35 5.84
CA TRP A 381 6.30 17.32 5.13
C TRP A 381 5.96 17.28 3.65
N PHE A 382 5.54 18.40 3.10
CA PHE A 382 5.34 18.55 1.66
C PHE A 382 6.52 19.30 1.05
N PHE A 383 7.12 18.68 0.04
CA PHE A 383 8.21 19.24 -0.75
C PHE A 383 7.73 19.55 -2.16
N ASN A 384 8.24 20.64 -2.72
CA ASN A 384 7.88 21.08 -4.07
C ASN A 384 9.11 21.75 -4.72
N LYS A 385 9.57 21.20 -5.85
CA LYS A 385 10.69 21.79 -6.60
C LYS A 385 10.30 23.01 -7.41
N ASP A 386 9.01 23.22 -7.65
CA ASP A 386 8.47 24.35 -8.39
C ASP A 386 7.40 25.08 -7.58
N LYS A 387 7.82 25.65 -6.45
CA LYS A 387 6.93 26.37 -5.52
C LYS A 387 6.38 27.63 -6.17
N LYS A 388 5.07 27.83 -6.04
CA LYS A 388 4.40 29.08 -6.44
C LYS A 388 4.73 30.24 -5.51
N GLN A 389 4.79 29.99 -4.20
CA GLN A 389 5.14 30.97 -3.18
C GLN A 389 6.59 30.79 -2.71
N LYS A 390 7.52 31.31 -3.51
CA LYS A 390 8.95 31.23 -3.20
C LYS A 390 9.30 31.91 -1.88
N GLY A 391 10.24 31.32 -1.15
CA GLY A 391 10.72 31.83 0.13
C GLY A 391 9.74 31.69 1.30
N LYS A 392 8.60 31.00 1.11
CA LYS A 392 7.60 30.79 2.17
C LYS A 392 7.37 29.32 2.41
N THR A 393 7.13 28.96 3.68
CA THR A 393 6.70 27.62 4.10
C THR A 393 5.41 27.77 4.90
N LEU A 394 4.37 27.00 4.54
CA LEU A 394 3.12 26.96 5.28
C LEU A 394 3.24 25.99 6.45
N PHE A 395 2.79 26.40 7.64
CA PHE A 395 2.64 25.53 8.80
C PHE A 395 1.18 25.39 9.17
N ILE A 396 0.70 24.16 9.28
CA ILE A 396 -0.67 23.83 9.69
C ILE A 396 -0.65 23.03 10.99
N ASP A 397 -1.37 23.52 11.98
CA ASP A 397 -1.58 22.81 13.23
C ASP A 397 -2.90 22.04 13.17
N ALA A 398 -2.80 20.75 12.88
CA ALA A 398 -3.93 19.83 12.81
C ALA A 398 -4.04 18.93 14.05
N ARG A 399 -3.27 19.19 15.12
CA ARG A 399 -3.17 18.30 16.30
C ARG A 399 -4.49 18.05 17.02
N ASN A 400 -5.46 18.91 16.85
CA ASN A 400 -6.78 18.83 17.48
C ASN A 400 -7.85 18.20 16.60
N LEU A 401 -7.54 17.84 15.35
CA LEU A 401 -8.47 17.20 14.42
C LEU A 401 -8.69 15.73 14.76
N GLY A 402 -9.75 15.19 14.18
CA GLY A 402 -10.11 13.77 14.30
C GLY A 402 -10.81 13.41 15.61
N THR A 403 -11.37 12.21 15.61
CA THR A 403 -12.12 11.65 16.74
C THR A 403 -11.49 10.36 17.23
N MET A 404 -11.62 10.08 18.53
CA MET A 404 -11.15 8.81 19.10
C MET A 404 -12.15 7.70 18.76
N VAL A 405 -11.71 6.72 17.95
CA VAL A 405 -12.51 5.52 17.62
C VAL A 405 -12.32 4.41 18.65
N THR A 406 -11.18 4.41 19.32
CA THR A 406 -10.90 3.55 20.49
C THR A 406 -10.14 4.35 21.53
N ARG A 407 -9.88 3.76 22.71
CA ARG A 407 -9.04 4.41 23.74
C ARG A 407 -7.60 4.71 23.29
N LYS A 408 -7.14 4.07 22.19
CA LYS A 408 -5.75 4.16 21.73
C LYS A 408 -5.63 4.69 20.30
N LEU A 409 -6.72 4.71 19.53
CA LEU A 409 -6.70 5.07 18.12
C LEU A 409 -7.61 6.25 17.85
N ARG A 410 -7.07 7.21 17.12
CA ARG A 410 -7.76 8.37 16.56
C ARG A 410 -7.86 8.21 15.04
N GLU A 411 -8.95 8.65 14.47
CA GLU A 411 -9.14 8.75 13.02
C GLU A 411 -9.52 10.16 12.62
N LEU A 412 -9.01 10.59 11.46
CA LEU A 412 -9.49 11.81 10.80
C LEU A 412 -10.76 11.47 10.03
N THR A 413 -11.75 12.33 10.13
CA THR A 413 -12.97 12.27 9.33
C THR A 413 -12.70 12.78 7.92
N ASP A 414 -13.62 12.49 6.98
CA ASP A 414 -13.55 13.07 5.64
C ASP A 414 -13.67 14.62 5.69
N SER A 415 -14.43 15.17 6.66
CA SER A 415 -14.48 16.63 6.91
C SER A 415 -13.13 17.19 7.33
N ASP A 416 -12.40 16.52 8.24
CA ASP A 416 -11.07 16.95 8.66
C ASP A 416 -10.09 16.98 7.47
N ALA A 417 -10.19 16.00 6.57
CA ALA A 417 -9.37 15.95 5.36
C ALA A 417 -9.67 17.10 4.39
N VAL A 418 -10.96 17.45 4.24
CA VAL A 418 -11.40 18.60 3.42
C VAL A 418 -10.92 19.92 4.03
N ASP A 419 -11.00 20.08 5.35
CA ASP A 419 -10.55 21.29 6.04
C ASP A 419 -9.03 21.48 5.87
N LEU A 420 -8.23 20.40 6.02
CA LEU A 420 -6.80 20.43 5.77
C LEU A 420 -6.47 20.82 4.32
N LEU A 421 -7.18 20.25 3.36
CA LEU A 421 -7.02 20.56 1.94
C LEU A 421 -7.37 22.03 1.65
N SER A 422 -8.45 22.54 2.23
CA SER A 422 -8.82 23.94 2.10
C SER A 422 -7.76 24.88 2.61
N LEU A 423 -7.16 24.61 3.77
CA LEU A 423 -6.07 25.43 4.34
C LEU A 423 -4.84 25.46 3.43
N ILE A 424 -4.48 24.34 2.82
CA ILE A 424 -3.36 24.25 1.91
C ILE A 424 -3.65 25.02 0.61
N HIS A 425 -4.86 24.90 0.07
CA HIS A 425 -5.26 25.56 -1.19
C HIS A 425 -5.55 27.05 -1.02
N ILE A 426 -6.01 27.51 0.16
CA ILE A 426 -6.20 28.96 0.42
C ILE A 426 -4.85 29.71 0.35
N SER A 427 -3.77 29.05 0.68
CA SER A 427 -2.43 29.62 0.54
C SER A 427 -1.97 29.72 -0.94
N GLU A 428 -2.63 29.02 -1.87
CA GLU A 428 -2.43 29.15 -3.30
C GLU A 428 -3.36 30.24 -3.84
N PRO A 429 -2.86 31.32 -4.48
CA PRO A 429 -3.71 32.33 -5.11
C PRO A 429 -4.56 31.67 -6.19
N THR A 430 -5.87 31.56 -5.96
CA THR A 430 -6.83 31.10 -6.95
C THR A 430 -6.72 31.95 -8.21
N ARG A 431 -6.30 31.38 -9.32
CA ARG A 431 -6.63 31.92 -10.64
C ARG A 431 -8.14 31.76 -10.80
N ARG A 432 -8.89 32.82 -10.54
CA ARG A 432 -10.27 32.93 -11.07
C ARG A 432 -10.11 32.91 -12.60
N THR A 433 -10.50 31.83 -13.25
CA THR A 433 -10.81 31.87 -14.67
C THR A 433 -11.99 32.82 -14.83
N PRO A 434 -11.90 33.84 -15.68
CA PRO A 434 -13.06 34.65 -15.99
C PRO A 434 -14.10 33.75 -16.63
N ILE A 435 -15.29 33.70 -16.05
CA ILE A 435 -16.47 33.12 -16.70
C ILE A 435 -16.82 34.10 -17.83
N SER A 436 -16.56 33.69 -19.06
CA SER A 436 -17.10 34.32 -20.27
C SER A 436 -18.35 33.61 -20.71
#